data_e38f82ba001090f359a688fc8118965b
#
_entry.id   e38f82ba001090f359a688fc8118965b
#
_cell.length_a   1.000
_cell.length_b   1.000
_cell.length_c   1.000
_cell.angle_alpha   90.00
_cell.angle_beta   90.00
_cell.angle_gamma   90.00
#
_symmetry.space_group_name_H-M   'P 1'
#
loop_
_entity.id
_entity.type
_entity.pdbx_description
1 polymer ?
#
loop_
_entity_poly.entity_id
_entity_poly.type
_entity_poly.pdbx_seq_one_letter_code
_entity_poly.pdbx_strand_id
1 'polypeptide(L)'
;MSKSFWQELENLMNSGDNGLIATFIGGDFSDEYSPFEKGDRLVITEDNWITSSKNKNNIDIDYFQDKFNRYRDINQPVLEKFNTKNGEIEIYLEKLQQTERLMLFGAGHVAQPLAKIAAMNDFLVEVIDDREDFNNPDNFPDADKHHCQPFSEFLENYQPQPSDYIVIVTRGHQYDYDVLKAVIAGDWKYLGMIGSKRKVSLLFDDLKDDLKNEKLDLNRLEQVDAPIGIEINSETPAEIAVSIMAAMIKRRRS
;
A
#
# COMPACT_ATOMS: atom_id res chain seq x y z
N MET A 1 -7.35 26.29 1.90
CA MET A 1 -6.50 25.17 2.35
C MET A 1 -5.08 25.40 1.86
N SER A 2 -4.08 25.29 2.72
CA SER A 2 -2.71 25.56 2.31
C SER A 2 -2.20 24.38 1.44
N LYS A 3 -1.36 24.71 0.47
CA LYS A 3 -0.68 23.71 -0.38
C LYS A 3 0.10 22.70 0.47
N SER A 4 0.48 23.06 1.69
CA SER A 4 1.25 22.23 2.64
C SER A 4 0.43 21.09 3.24
N PHE A 5 -0.86 21.28 3.60
CA PHE A 5 -1.68 20.21 4.20
C PHE A 5 -1.86 19.01 3.26
N TRP A 6 -2.17 19.25 2.01
CA TRP A 6 -2.34 18.17 1.03
C TRP A 6 -1.06 17.40 0.75
N GLN A 7 0.08 18.13 0.72
CA GLN A 7 1.38 17.48 0.57
C GLN A 7 1.75 16.62 1.78
N GLU A 8 1.46 17.11 2.99
CA GLU A 8 1.69 16.36 4.24
C GLU A 8 0.76 15.13 4.32
N LEU A 9 -0.51 15.27 3.89
CA LEU A 9 -1.46 14.16 3.81
C LEU A 9 -0.99 13.09 2.82
N GLU A 10 -0.56 13.49 1.63
CA GLU A 10 -0.01 12.57 0.62
C GLU A 10 1.22 11.83 1.18
N ASN A 11 2.11 12.53 1.87
CA ASN A 11 3.26 11.91 2.51
C ASN A 11 2.83 10.87 3.58
N LEU A 12 1.82 11.18 4.42
CA LEU A 12 1.29 10.23 5.41
C LEU A 12 0.62 9.02 4.75
N MET A 13 -0.11 9.21 3.65
CA MET A 13 -0.69 8.09 2.90
C MET A 13 0.37 7.17 2.28
N ASN A 14 1.53 7.73 1.95
CA ASN A 14 2.64 7.01 1.34
C ASN A 14 3.65 6.43 2.34
N SER A 15 3.65 6.89 3.61
CA SER A 15 4.57 6.40 4.65
C SER A 15 4.18 5.04 5.23
N GLY A 16 2.95 4.59 4.99
CA GLY A 16 2.44 3.37 5.59
C GLY A 16 1.88 3.55 7.01
N ASP A 17 1.78 4.79 7.49
CA ASP A 17 1.26 5.09 8.82
C ASP A 17 -0.24 4.79 8.91
N ASN A 18 -0.63 4.08 9.96
CA ASN A 18 -2.03 3.93 10.30
C ASN A 18 -2.55 5.21 10.97
N GLY A 19 -3.73 5.63 10.58
CA GLY A 19 -4.31 6.84 11.15
C GLY A 19 -5.79 6.98 10.87
N LEU A 20 -6.34 8.08 11.39
CA LEU A 20 -7.71 8.51 11.19
C LEU A 20 -7.73 9.91 10.57
N ILE A 21 -8.69 10.12 9.69
CA ILE A 21 -9.06 11.43 9.17
C ILE A 21 -10.36 11.84 9.83
N ALA A 22 -10.36 12.96 10.52
CA ALA A 22 -11.55 13.61 11.06
C ALA A 22 -11.92 14.81 10.20
N THR A 23 -13.10 14.79 9.59
CA THR A 23 -13.66 15.95 8.88
C THR A 23 -14.73 16.60 9.74
N PHE A 24 -14.58 17.87 10.07
CA PHE A 24 -15.52 18.64 10.88
C PHE A 24 -16.69 19.10 10.00
N ILE A 25 -17.89 18.55 10.20
CA ILE A 25 -19.02 18.74 9.29
C ILE A 25 -20.18 19.56 9.88
N GLY A 26 -20.27 19.62 11.21
CA GLY A 26 -21.33 20.33 11.92
C GLY A 26 -20.92 20.72 13.34
N GLY A 27 -21.74 21.55 13.97
CA GLY A 27 -21.54 21.98 15.35
C GLY A 27 -21.46 23.48 15.51
N ASP A 28 -21.17 23.93 16.71
CA ASP A 28 -21.02 25.35 17.04
C ASP A 28 -19.58 25.79 16.78
N PHE A 29 -19.35 26.40 15.61
CA PHE A 29 -18.08 26.99 15.20
C PHE A 29 -18.09 28.51 15.31
N SER A 30 -19.08 29.08 16.01
CA SER A 30 -19.30 30.54 16.10
C SER A 30 -18.33 31.28 17.02
N ASP A 31 -17.56 30.54 17.80
CA ASP A 31 -16.54 31.12 18.69
C ASP A 31 -15.31 31.54 17.88
N GLU A 32 -14.88 32.79 18.05
CA GLU A 32 -13.63 33.35 17.46
C GLU A 32 -12.39 32.48 17.83
N TYR A 33 -12.48 31.71 18.89
CA TYR A 33 -11.44 30.81 19.39
C TYR A 33 -11.67 29.34 19.00
N SER A 34 -12.70 29.03 18.17
CA SER A 34 -12.90 27.66 17.70
C SER A 34 -11.66 27.18 16.95
N PRO A 35 -11.10 26.02 17.33
CA PRO A 35 -9.93 25.47 16.62
C PRO A 35 -10.26 25.00 15.20
N PHE A 36 -11.54 24.83 14.87
CA PHE A 36 -11.98 24.28 13.57
C PHE A 36 -13.11 25.11 12.97
N GLU A 37 -13.15 25.13 11.64
CA GLU A 37 -14.26 25.56 10.81
C GLU A 37 -14.92 24.35 10.12
N LYS A 38 -16.15 24.51 9.64
CA LYS A 38 -16.81 23.48 8.85
C LYS A 38 -15.99 23.14 7.59
N GLY A 39 -15.67 21.88 7.42
CA GLY A 39 -14.85 21.37 6.31
C GLY A 39 -13.37 21.28 6.66
N ASP A 40 -12.94 21.72 7.84
CA ASP A 40 -11.59 21.45 8.31
C ASP A 40 -11.35 19.96 8.51
N ARG A 41 -10.11 19.55 8.39
CA ARG A 41 -9.65 18.17 8.61
C ARG A 41 -8.55 18.12 9.65
N LEU A 42 -8.60 17.07 10.46
CA LEU A 42 -7.55 16.68 11.39
C LEU A 42 -7.18 15.23 11.07
N VAL A 43 -5.93 14.99 10.77
CA VAL A 43 -5.39 13.65 10.55
C VAL A 43 -4.50 13.32 11.73
N ILE A 44 -4.72 12.16 12.32
CA ILE A 44 -3.96 11.68 13.49
C ILE A 44 -3.42 10.29 13.15
N THR A 45 -2.12 10.12 13.28
CA THR A 45 -1.40 8.84 13.26
C THR A 45 -0.86 8.51 14.66
N GLU A 46 -0.11 7.42 14.81
CA GLU A 46 0.51 7.11 16.11
C GLU A 46 1.51 8.17 16.54
N ASP A 47 2.33 8.63 15.62
CA ASP A 47 3.49 9.50 15.92
C ASP A 47 3.30 10.95 15.49
N ASN A 48 2.25 11.24 14.70
CA ASN A 48 2.10 12.54 14.08
C ASN A 48 0.65 12.98 13.94
N TRP A 49 0.45 14.28 13.70
CA TRP A 49 -0.83 14.84 13.33
C TRP A 49 -0.68 16.05 12.42
N ILE A 50 -1.62 16.25 11.53
CA ILE A 50 -1.72 17.40 10.62
C ILE A 50 -3.14 17.93 10.58
N THR A 51 -3.32 19.20 10.25
CA THR A 51 -4.65 19.81 10.11
C THR A 51 -4.71 20.83 9.00
N SER A 52 -5.87 20.94 8.38
CA SER A 52 -6.19 22.01 7.46
C SER A 52 -6.64 23.30 8.15
N SER A 53 -6.89 23.26 9.47
CA SER A 53 -7.33 24.42 10.23
C SER A 53 -6.26 25.51 10.27
N LYS A 54 -6.71 26.76 10.14
CA LYS A 54 -5.88 27.96 10.31
C LYS A 54 -5.51 28.21 11.77
N ASN A 55 -6.32 27.68 12.70
CA ASN A 55 -6.18 27.90 14.14
C ASN A 55 -5.44 26.74 14.83
N LYS A 56 -4.42 26.18 14.15
CA LYS A 56 -3.64 25.02 14.61
C LYS A 56 -3.19 25.11 16.08
N ASN A 57 -2.80 26.29 16.55
CA ASN A 57 -2.30 26.50 17.90
C ASN A 57 -3.37 26.36 19.00
N ASN A 58 -4.65 26.40 18.64
CA ASN A 58 -5.78 26.28 19.57
C ASN A 58 -6.30 24.84 19.68
N ILE A 59 -5.69 23.89 18.96
CA ILE A 59 -6.12 22.49 18.97
C ILE A 59 -5.52 21.78 20.18
N ASP A 60 -6.40 21.26 21.04
CA ASP A 60 -6.04 20.32 22.12
C ASP A 60 -5.89 18.93 21.52
N ILE A 61 -4.70 18.64 21.01
CA ILE A 61 -4.44 17.39 20.28
C ILE A 61 -4.57 16.16 21.17
N ASP A 62 -4.18 16.26 22.43
CA ASP A 62 -4.24 15.13 23.39
C ASP A 62 -5.69 14.70 23.60
N TYR A 63 -6.62 15.68 23.66
CA TYR A 63 -8.06 15.41 23.74
C TYR A 63 -8.56 14.61 22.52
N PHE A 64 -8.13 14.99 21.33
CA PHE A 64 -8.56 14.30 20.10
C PHE A 64 -7.88 12.94 19.97
N GLN A 65 -6.62 12.79 20.31
CA GLN A 65 -5.91 11.51 20.30
C GLN A 65 -6.59 10.49 21.22
N ASP A 66 -6.93 10.89 22.46
CA ASP A 66 -7.65 10.00 23.41
C ASP A 66 -9.00 9.56 22.85
N LYS A 67 -9.76 10.49 22.27
CA LYS A 67 -11.06 10.18 21.65
C LYS A 67 -10.94 9.26 20.44
N PHE A 68 -9.98 9.55 19.55
CA PHE A 68 -9.80 8.81 18.31
C PHE A 68 -9.19 7.43 18.51
N ASN A 69 -8.52 7.17 19.60
CA ASN A 69 -8.03 5.83 19.96
C ASN A 69 -9.12 4.75 19.94
N ARG A 70 -10.39 5.12 20.21
CA ARG A 70 -11.53 4.18 20.15
C ARG A 70 -11.90 3.80 18.71
N TYR A 71 -11.47 4.59 17.73
CA TYR A 71 -11.85 4.45 16.32
C TYR A 71 -10.70 3.95 15.45
N ARG A 72 -9.56 3.55 16.05
CA ARG A 72 -8.38 3.08 15.29
C ARG A 72 -8.69 1.92 14.35
N ASP A 73 -9.59 1.03 14.76
CA ASP A 73 -9.90 -0.21 14.05
C ASP A 73 -11.23 -0.15 13.28
N ILE A 74 -11.73 1.05 12.98
CA ILE A 74 -12.96 1.18 12.18
C ILE A 74 -12.72 0.64 10.76
N ASN A 75 -13.69 -0.16 10.29
CA ASN A 75 -13.66 -0.70 8.92
C ASN A 75 -14.59 0.09 7.99
N GLN A 76 -15.41 0.98 8.54
CA GLN A 76 -16.33 1.85 7.81
C GLN A 76 -16.31 3.25 8.43
N PRO A 77 -16.53 4.29 7.64
CA PRO A 77 -16.65 5.65 8.17
C PRO A 77 -17.77 5.79 9.20
N VAL A 78 -17.54 6.61 10.21
CA VAL A 78 -18.45 6.83 11.33
C VAL A 78 -18.74 8.31 11.49
N LEU A 79 -20.01 8.64 11.75
CA LEU A 79 -20.42 9.98 12.13
C LEU A 79 -20.57 10.05 13.65
N GLU A 80 -19.81 10.92 14.29
CA GLU A 80 -19.78 11.06 15.73
C GLU A 80 -19.98 12.50 16.19
N LYS A 81 -20.53 12.64 17.41
CA LYS A 81 -20.69 13.89 18.10
C LYS A 81 -19.77 13.97 19.30
N PHE A 82 -19.00 15.02 19.37
CA PHE A 82 -18.08 15.27 20.47
C PHE A 82 -18.46 16.53 21.23
N ASN A 83 -18.56 16.42 22.55
CA ASN A 83 -18.72 17.58 23.42
C ASN A 83 -17.33 18.17 23.72
N THR A 84 -17.13 19.38 23.29
CA THR A 84 -15.95 20.17 23.61
C THR A 84 -16.28 21.24 24.66
N LYS A 85 -15.28 21.97 25.14
CA LYS A 85 -15.49 23.11 26.05
C LYS A 85 -16.34 24.21 25.41
N ASN A 86 -16.36 24.27 24.07
CA ASN A 86 -16.99 25.32 23.27
C ASN A 86 -18.30 24.88 22.62
N GLY A 87 -18.84 23.70 22.98
CA GLY A 87 -20.09 23.18 22.43
C GLY A 87 -19.94 21.79 21.79
N GLU A 88 -21.03 21.31 21.17
CA GLU A 88 -21.05 20.04 20.44
C GLU A 88 -20.54 20.23 19.03
N ILE A 89 -19.66 19.33 18.57
CA ILE A 89 -19.16 19.26 17.20
C ILE A 89 -19.52 17.91 16.57
N GLU A 90 -19.85 17.93 15.29
CA GLU A 90 -20.09 16.72 14.49
C GLU A 90 -18.89 16.45 13.60
N ILE A 91 -18.37 15.23 13.70
CA ILE A 91 -17.15 14.80 13.01
C ILE A 91 -17.46 13.54 12.20
N TYR A 92 -17.07 13.57 10.94
CA TYR A 92 -17.01 12.39 10.09
C TYR A 92 -15.62 11.80 10.20
N LEU A 93 -15.54 10.58 10.75
CA LEU A 93 -14.31 9.84 10.97
C LEU A 93 -14.15 8.76 9.90
N GLU A 94 -13.00 8.73 9.28
CA GLU A 94 -12.62 7.69 8.33
C GLU A 94 -11.17 7.25 8.56
N LYS A 95 -10.88 6.01 8.23
CA LYS A 95 -9.50 5.50 8.31
C LYS A 95 -8.64 6.20 7.26
N LEU A 96 -7.42 6.59 7.66
CA LEU A 96 -6.41 7.04 6.71
C LEU A 96 -6.09 5.85 5.78
N GLN A 97 -6.52 5.96 4.53
CA GLN A 97 -6.20 4.93 3.55
C GLN A 97 -4.77 5.11 3.08
N GLN A 98 -3.98 4.07 3.25
CA GLN A 98 -2.65 4.02 2.68
C GLN A 98 -2.77 3.85 1.16
N THR A 99 -1.91 4.51 0.42
CA THR A 99 -1.81 4.28 -1.02
C THR A 99 -1.17 2.92 -1.24
N GLU A 100 -1.91 2.00 -1.80
CA GLU A 100 -1.41 0.67 -2.11
C GLU A 100 -0.46 0.74 -3.30
N ARG A 101 0.72 0.15 -3.15
CA ARG A 101 1.76 0.13 -4.18
C ARG A 101 1.87 -1.25 -4.80
N LEU A 102 1.92 -1.30 -6.12
CA LEU A 102 2.31 -2.50 -6.85
C LEU A 102 3.80 -2.42 -7.18
N MET A 103 4.59 -3.24 -6.51
CA MET A 103 6.01 -3.46 -6.79
C MET A 103 6.13 -4.59 -7.80
N LEU A 104 6.34 -4.25 -9.08
CA LEU A 104 6.30 -5.18 -10.20
C LEU A 104 7.72 -5.56 -10.63
N PHE A 105 8.20 -6.70 -10.16
CA PHE A 105 9.52 -7.24 -10.50
C PHE A 105 9.45 -8.00 -11.83
N GLY A 106 9.98 -7.38 -12.89
CA GLY A 106 9.99 -7.83 -14.27
C GLY A 106 9.10 -7.01 -15.18
N ALA A 107 9.63 -6.60 -16.34
CA ALA A 107 8.97 -5.78 -17.36
C ALA A 107 8.55 -6.59 -18.59
N GLY A 108 8.16 -7.87 -18.41
CA GLY A 108 7.76 -8.77 -19.48
C GLY A 108 6.31 -8.57 -19.94
N HIS A 109 5.87 -9.47 -20.85
CA HIS A 109 4.55 -9.38 -21.50
C HIS A 109 3.36 -9.47 -20.52
N VAL A 110 3.52 -10.13 -19.36
CA VAL A 110 2.47 -10.18 -18.33
C VAL A 110 2.44 -8.88 -17.53
N ALA A 111 3.61 -8.27 -17.31
CA ALA A 111 3.75 -7.05 -16.53
C ALA A 111 3.03 -5.86 -17.16
N GLN A 112 3.10 -5.70 -18.49
CA GLN A 112 2.49 -4.56 -19.19
C GLN A 112 0.96 -4.47 -18.99
N PRO A 113 0.17 -5.50 -19.30
CA PRO A 113 -1.27 -5.47 -19.05
C PRO A 113 -1.60 -5.39 -17.56
N LEU A 114 -0.78 -5.99 -16.67
CA LEU A 114 -0.99 -5.91 -15.23
C LEU A 114 -0.81 -4.49 -14.71
N ALA A 115 0.26 -3.81 -15.10
CA ALA A 115 0.52 -2.42 -14.72
C ALA A 115 -0.65 -1.51 -15.10
N LYS A 116 -1.14 -1.65 -16.33
CA LYS A 116 -2.29 -0.87 -16.81
C LYS A 116 -3.56 -1.12 -15.99
N ILE A 117 -3.90 -2.39 -15.73
CA ILE A 117 -5.09 -2.73 -14.94
C ILE A 117 -4.92 -2.28 -13.49
N ALA A 118 -3.72 -2.38 -12.93
CA ALA A 118 -3.43 -1.94 -11.56
C ALA A 118 -3.60 -0.43 -11.40
N ALA A 119 -3.07 0.38 -12.32
CA ALA A 119 -3.26 1.82 -12.32
C ALA A 119 -4.75 2.20 -12.42
N MET A 120 -5.55 1.50 -13.25
CA MET A 120 -7.01 1.68 -13.30
C MET A 120 -7.74 1.35 -12.00
N ASN A 121 -7.09 0.62 -11.09
CA ASN A 121 -7.59 0.24 -9.77
C ASN A 121 -6.89 1.00 -8.63
N ASP A 122 -6.36 2.17 -8.92
CA ASP A 122 -5.76 3.12 -7.97
C ASP A 122 -4.51 2.59 -7.23
N PHE A 123 -3.77 1.65 -7.83
CA PHE A 123 -2.44 1.30 -7.35
C PHE A 123 -1.39 2.30 -7.85
N LEU A 124 -0.46 2.68 -6.99
CA LEU A 124 0.80 3.25 -7.43
C LEU A 124 1.68 2.13 -8.01
N VAL A 125 2.01 2.21 -9.28
CA VAL A 125 2.73 1.16 -9.98
C VAL A 125 4.20 1.52 -10.13
N GLU A 126 5.07 0.70 -9.53
CA GLU A 126 6.52 0.81 -9.68
C GLU A 126 7.05 -0.44 -10.39
N VAL A 127 7.72 -0.26 -11.53
CA VAL A 127 8.25 -1.34 -12.35
C VAL A 127 9.77 -1.44 -12.17
N ILE A 128 10.25 -2.64 -11.87
CA ILE A 128 11.66 -2.93 -11.64
C ILE A 128 12.13 -3.95 -12.68
N ASP A 129 13.06 -3.57 -13.55
CA ASP A 129 13.75 -4.45 -14.51
C ASP A 129 14.98 -3.73 -15.06
N ASP A 130 16.09 -4.43 -15.21
CA ASP A 130 17.37 -3.88 -15.67
C ASP A 130 17.43 -3.57 -17.17
N ARG A 131 16.43 -3.97 -17.95
CA ARG A 131 16.38 -3.82 -19.40
C ARG A 131 15.63 -2.55 -19.80
N GLU A 132 16.37 -1.53 -20.23
CA GLU A 132 15.81 -0.25 -20.68
C GLU A 132 14.81 -0.40 -21.84
N ASP A 133 15.06 -1.34 -22.77
CA ASP A 133 14.16 -1.63 -23.89
C ASP A 133 12.79 -2.15 -23.42
N PHE A 134 12.68 -2.68 -22.22
CA PHE A 134 11.45 -3.21 -21.64
C PHE A 134 10.86 -2.27 -20.59
N ASN A 135 11.67 -1.76 -19.66
CA ASN A 135 11.25 -0.92 -18.56
C ASN A 135 11.40 0.56 -18.90
N ASN A 136 10.43 1.10 -19.61
CA ASN A 136 10.41 2.49 -20.05
C ASN A 136 8.97 3.02 -20.15
N PRO A 137 8.78 4.37 -20.24
CA PRO A 137 7.46 4.99 -20.30
C PRO A 137 6.62 4.62 -21.53
N ASP A 138 7.23 4.19 -22.63
CA ASP A 138 6.49 3.77 -23.83
C ASP A 138 5.79 2.41 -23.61
N ASN A 139 6.43 1.50 -22.89
CA ASN A 139 5.89 0.18 -22.53
C ASN A 139 4.99 0.22 -21.29
N PHE A 140 5.23 1.16 -20.38
CA PHE A 140 4.49 1.30 -19.12
C PHE A 140 4.06 2.75 -18.90
N PRO A 141 3.18 3.31 -19.76
CA PRO A 141 2.76 4.71 -19.66
C PRO A 141 1.97 5.03 -18.38
N ASP A 142 1.38 4.01 -17.76
CA ASP A 142 0.56 4.13 -16.55
C ASP A 142 1.36 3.84 -15.26
N ALA A 143 2.68 3.59 -15.35
CA ALA A 143 3.52 3.38 -14.17
C ALA A 143 3.99 4.71 -13.58
N ASP A 144 3.97 4.81 -12.24
CA ASP A 144 4.42 5.99 -11.50
C ASP A 144 5.94 6.09 -11.45
N LYS A 145 6.63 4.93 -11.40
CA LYS A 145 8.10 4.89 -11.41
C LYS A 145 8.65 3.72 -12.21
N HIS A 146 9.78 3.99 -12.85
CA HIS A 146 10.58 3.03 -13.58
C HIS A 146 11.95 2.90 -12.91
N HIS A 147 12.23 1.74 -12.31
CA HIS A 147 13.54 1.43 -11.74
C HIS A 147 14.32 0.56 -12.72
N CYS A 148 15.05 1.23 -13.63
CA CYS A 148 15.85 0.56 -14.65
C CYS A 148 17.23 0.22 -14.09
N GLN A 149 17.31 -0.83 -13.25
CA GLN A 149 18.51 -1.28 -12.55
C GLN A 149 18.40 -2.77 -12.20
N PRO A 150 19.54 -3.46 -11.92
CA PRO A 150 19.52 -4.84 -11.45
C PRO A 150 18.66 -5.03 -10.20
N PHE A 151 17.95 -6.16 -10.11
CA PHE A 151 17.11 -6.46 -8.95
C PHE A 151 17.89 -6.44 -7.64
N SER A 152 19.13 -6.94 -7.64
CA SER A 152 19.99 -6.94 -6.45
C SER A 152 20.27 -5.52 -5.94
N GLU A 153 20.55 -4.58 -6.84
CA GLU A 153 20.81 -3.19 -6.49
C GLU A 153 19.55 -2.50 -5.94
N PHE A 154 18.40 -2.76 -6.56
CA PHE A 154 17.13 -2.24 -6.05
C PHE A 154 16.82 -2.78 -4.64
N LEU A 155 16.98 -4.08 -4.44
CA LEU A 155 16.68 -4.79 -3.19
C LEU A 155 17.59 -4.40 -2.02
N GLU A 156 18.80 -3.89 -2.27
CA GLU A 156 19.67 -3.36 -1.20
C GLU A 156 19.04 -2.19 -0.44
N ASN A 157 18.20 -1.41 -1.11
CA ASN A 157 17.58 -0.20 -0.56
C ASN A 157 16.05 -0.32 -0.40
N TYR A 158 15.48 -1.45 -0.80
CA TYR A 158 14.04 -1.67 -0.71
C TYR A 158 13.68 -2.48 0.55
N GLN A 159 12.78 -1.92 1.33
CA GLN A 159 12.15 -2.61 2.45
C GLN A 159 10.64 -2.69 2.16
N PRO A 160 10.07 -3.91 2.06
CA PRO A 160 8.63 -4.08 1.87
C PRO A 160 7.83 -3.36 2.95
N GLN A 161 6.72 -2.72 2.55
CA GLN A 161 5.81 -2.01 3.43
C GLN A 161 4.46 -2.75 3.53
N PRO A 162 3.69 -2.57 4.63
CA PRO A 162 2.39 -3.24 4.82
C PRO A 162 1.35 -2.96 3.73
N SER A 163 1.54 -1.90 2.93
CA SER A 163 0.70 -1.53 1.79
C SER A 163 1.18 -2.09 0.45
N ASP A 164 2.35 -2.77 0.41
CA ASP A 164 2.93 -3.26 -0.83
C ASP A 164 2.28 -4.55 -1.33
N TYR A 165 1.97 -4.54 -2.60
CA TYR A 165 1.62 -5.70 -3.40
C TYR A 165 2.82 -6.04 -4.28
N ILE A 166 3.52 -7.09 -3.93
CA ILE A 166 4.74 -7.51 -4.62
C ILE A 166 4.39 -8.61 -5.61
N VAL A 167 4.66 -8.35 -6.89
CA VAL A 167 4.42 -9.29 -7.98
C VAL A 167 5.73 -9.62 -8.69
N ILE A 168 6.10 -10.90 -8.66
CA ILE A 168 7.33 -11.43 -9.24
C ILE A 168 6.99 -12.13 -10.55
N VAL A 169 7.31 -11.49 -11.68
CA VAL A 169 7.08 -11.96 -13.06
C VAL A 169 8.35 -11.80 -13.89
N THR A 170 9.48 -12.19 -13.32
CA THR A 170 10.80 -11.98 -13.93
C THR A 170 11.04 -12.91 -15.12
N ARG A 171 12.13 -12.68 -15.85
CA ARG A 171 12.53 -13.48 -17.02
C ARG A 171 13.17 -14.83 -16.68
N GLY A 172 13.45 -15.13 -15.42
CA GLY A 172 14.22 -16.31 -15.07
C GLY A 172 14.09 -16.77 -13.63
N HIS A 173 14.22 -18.08 -13.46
CA HIS A 173 14.06 -18.75 -12.17
C HIS A 173 15.00 -18.22 -11.08
N GLN A 174 16.24 -17.90 -11.44
CA GLN A 174 17.19 -17.34 -10.49
C GLN A 174 16.76 -15.98 -9.97
N TYR A 175 16.25 -15.12 -10.85
CA TYR A 175 15.74 -13.81 -10.45
C TYR A 175 14.48 -13.93 -9.58
N ASP A 176 13.58 -14.86 -9.91
CA ASP A 176 12.39 -15.14 -9.09
C ASP A 176 12.81 -15.54 -7.67
N TYR A 177 13.82 -16.42 -7.56
CA TYR A 177 14.38 -16.85 -6.28
C TYR A 177 15.01 -15.70 -5.49
N ASP A 178 15.89 -14.92 -6.13
CA ASP A 178 16.62 -13.83 -5.47
C ASP A 178 15.66 -12.76 -4.93
N VAL A 179 14.66 -12.37 -5.74
CA VAL A 179 13.63 -11.42 -5.33
C VAL A 179 12.80 -11.98 -4.18
N LEU A 180 12.26 -13.21 -4.34
CA LEU A 180 11.41 -13.82 -3.32
C LEU A 180 12.15 -13.95 -1.98
N LYS A 181 13.41 -14.42 -2.00
CA LYS A 181 14.26 -14.54 -0.81
C LYS A 181 14.45 -13.21 -0.09
N ALA A 182 14.68 -12.13 -0.85
CA ALA A 182 14.90 -10.81 -0.28
C ALA A 182 13.66 -10.19 0.37
N VAL A 183 12.46 -10.45 -0.18
CA VAL A 183 11.24 -9.77 0.27
C VAL A 183 10.39 -10.60 1.23
N ILE A 184 10.57 -11.92 1.30
CA ILE A 184 9.65 -12.82 2.02
C ILE A 184 9.58 -12.55 3.52
N ALA A 185 10.67 -12.11 4.13
CA ALA A 185 10.74 -11.79 5.56
C ALA A 185 10.16 -10.42 5.90
N GLY A 186 9.97 -9.56 4.90
CA GLY A 186 9.45 -8.20 5.08
C GLY A 186 7.95 -8.15 5.39
N ASP A 187 7.46 -6.96 5.61
CA ASP A 187 6.03 -6.72 5.82
C ASP A 187 5.38 -6.28 4.51
N TRP A 188 4.41 -7.04 4.01
CA TRP A 188 3.74 -6.81 2.73
C TRP A 188 2.27 -7.20 2.81
N LYS A 189 1.44 -6.56 1.98
CA LYS A 189 0.01 -6.87 1.87
C LYS A 189 -0.24 -8.12 1.04
N TYR A 190 0.50 -8.25 -0.06
CA TYR A 190 0.39 -9.36 -1.00
C TYR A 190 1.77 -9.66 -1.61
N LEU A 191 2.10 -10.93 -1.71
CA LEU A 191 3.29 -11.42 -2.38
C LEU A 191 2.90 -12.56 -3.30
N GLY A 192 3.14 -12.41 -4.59
CA GLY A 192 2.82 -13.42 -5.57
C GLY A 192 3.93 -13.63 -6.59
N MET A 193 4.09 -14.88 -7.05
CA MET A 193 5.14 -15.25 -8.01
C MET A 193 4.59 -16.12 -9.14
N ILE A 194 4.96 -15.76 -10.37
CA ILE A 194 4.60 -16.54 -11.54
C ILE A 194 5.40 -17.85 -11.63
N GLY A 195 4.74 -18.90 -12.09
CA GLY A 195 5.43 -20.17 -12.33
C GLY A 195 4.46 -21.34 -12.51
N SER A 196 4.94 -22.44 -13.06
CA SER A 196 4.19 -23.70 -13.01
C SER A 196 4.27 -24.29 -11.59
N LYS A 197 3.28 -25.09 -11.19
CA LYS A 197 3.27 -25.78 -9.88
C LYS A 197 4.58 -26.51 -9.59
N ARG A 198 5.16 -27.17 -10.60
CA ARG A 198 6.44 -27.87 -10.49
C ARG A 198 7.60 -26.89 -10.20
N LYS A 199 7.62 -25.77 -10.93
CA LYS A 199 8.70 -24.75 -10.79
C LYS A 199 8.65 -24.09 -9.43
N VAL A 200 7.45 -23.75 -8.96
CA VAL A 200 7.21 -23.18 -7.63
C VAL A 200 7.64 -24.14 -6.52
N SER A 201 7.27 -25.45 -6.62
CA SER A 201 7.66 -26.46 -5.62
C SER A 201 9.18 -26.55 -5.48
N LEU A 202 9.91 -26.63 -6.59
CA LEU A 202 11.37 -26.71 -6.58
C LEU A 202 11.99 -25.47 -5.92
N LEU A 203 11.53 -24.29 -6.30
CA LEU A 203 12.03 -23.02 -5.76
C LEU A 203 11.74 -22.91 -4.25
N PHE A 204 10.57 -23.33 -3.81
CA PHE A 204 10.22 -23.32 -2.38
C PHE A 204 11.05 -24.33 -1.57
N ASP A 205 11.40 -25.48 -2.16
CA ASP A 205 12.24 -26.47 -1.47
C ASP A 205 13.68 -25.92 -1.30
N ASP A 206 14.23 -25.28 -2.33
CA ASP A 206 15.54 -24.60 -2.24
C ASP A 206 15.50 -23.47 -1.19
N LEU A 207 14.44 -22.66 -1.21
CA LEU A 207 14.30 -21.52 -0.30
C LEU A 207 14.09 -21.93 1.16
N LYS A 208 13.39 -23.06 1.43
CA LYS A 208 13.20 -23.58 2.79
C LYS A 208 14.51 -23.84 3.52
N ASP A 209 15.51 -24.35 2.81
CA ASP A 209 16.80 -24.64 3.43
C ASP A 209 17.56 -23.35 3.77
N ASP A 210 17.48 -22.35 2.91
CA ASP A 210 18.05 -21.04 3.18
C ASP A 210 17.35 -20.32 4.34
N LEU A 211 16.03 -20.31 4.36
CA LEU A 211 15.24 -19.70 5.44
C LEU A 211 15.50 -20.35 6.81
N LYS A 212 15.67 -21.69 6.86
CA LYS A 212 16.08 -22.39 8.09
C LYS A 212 17.44 -21.93 8.59
N ASN A 213 18.40 -21.78 7.69
CA ASN A 213 19.75 -21.31 8.01
C ASN A 213 19.74 -19.88 8.57
N GLU A 214 18.85 -19.04 8.06
CA GLU A 214 18.66 -17.64 8.49
C GLU A 214 17.68 -17.51 9.68
N LYS A 215 17.11 -18.62 10.17
CA LYS A 215 16.11 -18.67 11.27
C LYS A 215 14.84 -17.86 10.98
N LEU A 216 14.44 -17.77 9.72
CA LEU A 216 13.21 -17.12 9.29
C LEU A 216 12.00 -18.06 9.42
N ASP A 217 10.81 -17.45 9.54
CA ASP A 217 9.56 -18.21 9.69
C ASP A 217 9.14 -18.87 8.36
N LEU A 218 9.18 -20.19 8.32
CA LEU A 218 8.79 -20.98 7.15
C LEU A 218 7.30 -20.83 6.78
N ASN A 219 6.43 -20.44 7.73
CA ASN A 219 5.01 -20.21 7.47
C ASN A 219 4.79 -19.04 6.51
N ARG A 220 5.79 -18.17 6.33
CA ARG A 220 5.74 -17.09 5.33
C ARG A 220 5.60 -17.62 3.91
N LEU A 221 6.18 -18.78 3.60
CA LEU A 221 6.02 -19.42 2.28
C LEU A 221 4.57 -19.80 1.96
N GLU A 222 3.79 -20.18 2.97
CA GLU A 222 2.38 -20.53 2.81
C GLU A 222 1.50 -19.31 2.48
N GLN A 223 2.01 -18.10 2.74
CA GLN A 223 1.32 -16.86 2.47
C GLN A 223 1.59 -16.34 1.05
N VAL A 224 2.59 -16.91 0.36
CA VAL A 224 2.94 -16.54 -1.02
C VAL A 224 1.95 -17.15 -2.00
N ASP A 225 1.33 -16.31 -2.82
CA ASP A 225 0.45 -16.75 -3.91
C ASP A 225 1.30 -17.25 -5.09
N ALA A 226 1.53 -18.57 -5.15
CA ALA A 226 2.36 -19.19 -6.18
C ALA A 226 1.87 -20.61 -6.53
N PRO A 227 1.50 -20.87 -7.79
CA PRO A 227 1.43 -19.94 -8.94
C PRO A 227 0.47 -18.78 -8.70
N ILE A 228 0.95 -17.56 -9.01
CA ILE A 228 0.23 -16.31 -8.78
C ILE A 228 -1.13 -16.25 -9.51
N GLY A 229 -2.13 -15.69 -8.85
CA GLY A 229 -3.44 -15.39 -9.41
C GLY A 229 -4.51 -16.42 -9.08
N ILE A 230 -5.77 -16.06 -9.33
CA ILE A 230 -6.88 -17.01 -9.20
C ILE A 230 -7.02 -17.89 -10.44
N GLU A 231 -7.39 -19.15 -10.24
CA GLU A 231 -7.54 -20.13 -11.31
C GLU A 231 -8.75 -19.76 -12.22
N ILE A 232 -8.45 -19.29 -13.43
CA ILE A 232 -9.44 -18.93 -14.44
C ILE A 232 -9.13 -19.58 -15.80
N ASN A 233 -8.21 -20.56 -15.82
CA ASN A 233 -7.69 -21.19 -17.04
C ASN A 233 -7.10 -20.17 -18.04
N SER A 234 -6.35 -19.18 -17.53
CA SER A 234 -5.71 -18.16 -18.34
C SER A 234 -4.61 -18.73 -19.23
N GLU A 235 -4.58 -18.31 -20.50
CA GLU A 235 -3.59 -18.73 -21.49
C GLU A 235 -2.74 -17.57 -21.99
N THR A 236 -3.33 -16.40 -22.19
CA THR A 236 -2.62 -15.22 -22.70
C THR A 236 -2.03 -14.34 -21.59
N PRO A 237 -0.98 -13.55 -21.87
CA PRO A 237 -0.43 -12.61 -20.89
C PRO A 237 -1.47 -11.66 -20.29
N ALA A 238 -2.44 -11.21 -21.09
CA ALA A 238 -3.51 -10.34 -20.61
C ALA A 238 -4.48 -11.07 -19.68
N GLU A 239 -4.84 -12.32 -19.96
CA GLU A 239 -5.68 -13.14 -19.08
C GLU A 239 -4.96 -13.46 -17.77
N ILE A 240 -3.65 -13.74 -17.83
CA ILE A 240 -2.82 -13.93 -16.62
C ILE A 240 -2.82 -12.65 -15.79
N ALA A 241 -2.68 -11.49 -16.41
CA ALA A 241 -2.74 -10.20 -15.69
C ALA A 241 -4.11 -9.99 -15.00
N VAL A 242 -5.22 -10.38 -15.64
CA VAL A 242 -6.56 -10.34 -15.04
C VAL A 242 -6.65 -11.28 -13.83
N SER A 243 -6.12 -12.51 -13.96
CA SER A 243 -6.07 -13.49 -12.86
C SER A 243 -5.29 -12.94 -11.65
N ILE A 244 -4.12 -12.34 -11.88
CA ILE A 244 -3.30 -11.72 -10.84
C ILE A 244 -4.05 -10.54 -10.19
N MET A 245 -4.62 -9.64 -11.00
CA MET A 245 -5.36 -8.49 -10.48
C MET A 245 -6.55 -8.92 -9.63
N ALA A 246 -7.25 -9.96 -10.02
CA ALA A 246 -8.37 -10.52 -9.25
C ALA A 246 -7.90 -11.08 -7.88
N ALA A 247 -6.74 -11.73 -7.81
CA ALA A 247 -6.13 -12.17 -6.55
C ALA A 247 -5.76 -10.97 -5.65
N MET A 248 -5.17 -9.93 -6.23
CA MET A 248 -4.82 -8.70 -5.52
C MET A 248 -6.07 -8.00 -4.96
N ILE A 249 -7.15 -7.86 -5.76
CA ILE A 249 -8.42 -7.29 -5.29
C ILE A 249 -9.03 -8.15 -4.18
N LYS A 250 -9.00 -9.47 -4.31
CA LYS A 250 -9.47 -10.38 -3.26
C LYS A 250 -8.71 -10.13 -1.95
N ARG A 251 -7.39 -9.98 -2.01
CA ARG A 251 -6.55 -9.68 -0.84
C ARG A 251 -6.84 -8.30 -0.25
N ARG A 252 -7.12 -7.29 -1.09
CA ARG A 252 -7.51 -5.93 -0.68
C ARG A 252 -8.77 -5.92 0.18
N ARG A 253 -9.70 -6.84 -0.10
CA ARG A 253 -11.04 -6.90 0.53
C ARG A 253 -11.14 -7.93 1.67
N SER A 254 -10.05 -8.66 1.98
CA SER A 254 -9.93 -9.60 3.10
C SER A 254 -9.38 -8.88 4.33
#